data_d52360aeaf57531bc3f3df597ee63bd2
#
_entry.id   d52360aeaf57531bc3f3df597ee63bd2
#
_cell.length_a   1.000
_cell.length_b   1.000
_cell.length_c   1.000
_cell.angle_alpha   90.00
_cell.angle_beta   90.00
_cell.angle_gamma   90.00
#
_symmetry.space_group_name_H-M   'P 1'
#
loop_
_entity.id
_entity.type
_entity.pdbx_description
1 polymer ?
#
loop_
_entity_poly.entity_id
_entity_poly.type
_entity_poly.pdbx_seq_one_letter_code
_entity_poly.pdbx_strand_id
1 'polypeptide(L)'
;MPEQTLASESLAFDPEELTRRYQLERDRRIREDAESQFVEVTNDAPFANTFLADDPYSETIERDPIRDVRDVIVIGGGWVGMMTATRLIQSGVTGVRIIESGADFGGTWYWNRYPGAQCDIESYSYLPLLEETGYVPKLRYSY
;
A
#
# COMPACT_ATOMS: atom_id res chain seq x y z
N MET A 1 -37.55 -17.21 -16.72
CA MET A 1 -36.74 -17.33 -15.52
C MET A 1 -37.53 -16.70 -14.42
N PRO A 2 -37.98 -17.41 -13.38
CA PRO A 2 -38.70 -16.77 -12.29
C PRO A 2 -37.72 -15.96 -11.44
N GLU A 3 -38.06 -14.70 -11.21
CA GLU A 3 -37.43 -13.80 -10.26
C GLU A 3 -37.51 -14.45 -8.85
N GLN A 4 -36.38 -14.86 -8.32
CA GLN A 4 -36.29 -15.27 -6.92
C GLN A 4 -36.40 -14.00 -6.08
N THR A 5 -37.60 -13.75 -5.56
CA THR A 5 -37.83 -12.80 -4.48
C THR A 5 -37.07 -13.36 -3.27
N LEU A 6 -35.90 -12.78 -2.97
CA LEU A 6 -35.19 -13.01 -1.72
C LEU A 6 -36.15 -12.61 -0.59
N ALA A 7 -36.65 -13.60 0.15
CA ALA A 7 -37.39 -13.35 1.37
C ALA A 7 -36.50 -12.48 2.28
N SER A 8 -37.05 -11.35 2.75
CA SER A 8 -36.40 -10.49 3.71
C SER A 8 -36.27 -11.28 5.03
N GLU A 9 -35.16 -11.94 5.23
CA GLU A 9 -34.76 -12.36 6.57
C GLU A 9 -34.77 -11.10 7.44
N SER A 10 -35.52 -11.11 8.51
CA SER A 10 -35.53 -10.01 9.47
C SER A 10 -34.13 -9.87 10.03
N LEU A 11 -33.43 -8.80 9.67
CA LEU A 11 -32.12 -8.51 10.21
C LEU A 11 -32.23 -8.38 11.73
N ALA A 12 -31.25 -8.92 12.45
CA ALA A 12 -31.17 -8.82 13.91
C ALA A 12 -30.88 -7.38 14.41
N PHE A 13 -30.84 -6.42 13.50
CA PHE A 13 -30.58 -5.00 13.77
C PHE A 13 -31.39 -4.13 12.79
N ASP A 14 -31.64 -2.89 13.21
CA ASP A 14 -32.24 -1.86 12.36
C ASP A 14 -31.14 -1.15 11.51
N PRO A 15 -31.16 -1.28 10.18
CA PRO A 15 -30.16 -0.64 9.30
C PRO A 15 -30.16 0.90 9.38
N GLU A 16 -31.32 1.52 9.59
CA GLU A 16 -31.42 2.98 9.68
C GLU A 16 -30.79 3.49 10.98
N GLU A 17 -31.08 2.82 12.10
CA GLU A 17 -30.47 3.14 13.39
C GLU A 17 -28.95 2.90 13.36
N LEU A 18 -28.49 1.83 12.70
CA LEU A 18 -27.07 1.55 12.54
C LEU A 18 -26.38 2.64 11.71
N THR A 19 -26.99 3.05 10.59
CA THR A 19 -26.50 4.13 9.74
C THR A 19 -26.40 5.44 10.52
N ARG A 20 -27.42 5.76 11.31
CA ARG A 20 -27.43 6.96 12.15
C ARG A 20 -26.28 6.92 13.18
N ARG A 21 -26.02 5.77 13.79
CA ARG A 21 -24.89 5.59 14.73
C ARG A 21 -23.54 5.78 14.05
N TYR A 22 -23.35 5.23 12.85
CA TYR A 22 -22.14 5.44 12.07
C TYR A 22 -21.91 6.92 11.74
N GLN A 23 -22.95 7.64 11.36
CA GLN A 23 -22.85 9.08 11.10
C GLN A 23 -22.46 9.86 12.36
N LEU A 24 -23.08 9.58 13.51
CA LEU A 24 -22.73 10.23 14.76
C LEU A 24 -21.28 9.96 15.19
N GLU A 25 -20.82 8.71 15.03
CA GLU A 25 -19.42 8.36 15.35
C GLU A 25 -18.43 9.00 14.38
N ARG A 26 -18.78 9.10 13.11
CA ARG A 26 -17.99 9.85 12.13
C ARG A 26 -17.87 11.32 12.53
N ASP A 27 -18.99 11.95 12.81
CA ASP A 27 -19.04 13.39 13.10
C ASP A 27 -18.27 13.76 14.39
N ARG A 28 -18.20 12.85 15.36
CA ARG A 28 -17.35 13.00 16.55
C ARG A 28 -15.84 12.96 16.24
N ARG A 29 -15.46 12.32 15.14
CA ARG A 29 -14.05 12.16 14.73
C ARG A 29 -13.60 13.20 13.71
N ILE A 30 -14.52 13.86 13.05
CA ILE A 30 -14.21 14.93 12.12
C ILE A 30 -13.67 16.12 12.93
N ARG A 31 -12.46 16.53 12.60
CA ARG A 31 -11.81 17.70 13.17
C ARG A 31 -12.18 18.95 12.36
N GLU A 32 -12.23 20.10 13.03
CA GLU A 32 -12.50 21.37 12.36
C GLU A 32 -11.39 21.77 11.39
N ASP A 33 -10.14 21.34 11.68
CA ASP A 33 -8.96 21.61 10.84
C ASP A 33 -8.84 20.63 9.64
N ALA A 34 -9.73 19.64 9.55
CA ALA A 34 -9.82 18.68 8.43
C ALA A 34 -8.44 18.15 7.97
N GLU A 35 -8.07 18.36 6.71
CA GLU A 35 -6.80 17.90 6.16
C GLU A 35 -5.58 18.69 6.66
N SER A 36 -5.76 19.89 7.18
CA SER A 36 -4.65 20.67 7.74
C SER A 36 -4.02 20.08 9.01
N GLN A 37 -4.65 19.05 9.58
CA GLN A 37 -4.06 18.23 10.64
C GLN A 37 -2.85 17.40 10.15
N PHE A 38 -2.80 17.09 8.86
CA PHE A 38 -1.71 16.31 8.27
C PHE A 38 -0.57 17.25 7.89
N VAL A 39 0.60 16.99 8.44
CA VAL A 39 1.80 17.73 8.14
C VAL A 39 2.61 16.97 7.11
N GLU A 40 2.96 17.63 6.02
CA GLU A 40 3.85 17.03 5.03
C GLU A 40 5.27 16.99 5.60
N VAL A 41 5.75 15.79 5.89
CA VAL A 41 7.01 15.54 6.60
C VAL A 41 8.22 16.18 5.90
N THR A 42 8.15 16.34 4.58
CA THR A 42 9.22 16.98 3.78
C THR A 42 9.40 18.46 4.08
N ASN A 43 8.35 19.12 4.55
CA ASN A 43 8.34 20.57 4.76
C ASN A 43 8.47 20.99 6.23
N ASP A 44 8.37 20.04 7.16
CA ASP A 44 8.45 20.31 8.59
C ASP A 44 9.82 19.98 9.15
N ALA A 45 10.52 21.01 9.62
CA ALA A 45 11.88 20.92 10.11
C ALA A 45 12.15 19.84 11.18
N PRO A 46 11.25 19.53 12.13
CA PRO A 46 11.47 18.45 13.08
C PRO A 46 11.50 17.05 12.44
N PHE A 47 10.82 16.86 11.33
CA PHE A 47 10.63 15.57 10.68
C PHE A 47 11.36 15.44 9.34
N ALA A 48 11.77 16.55 8.73
CA ALA A 48 12.36 16.59 7.39
C ALA A 48 13.62 15.73 7.21
N ASN A 49 14.30 15.41 8.30
CA ASN A 49 15.56 14.63 8.27
C ASN A 49 15.41 13.20 8.80
N THR A 50 14.19 12.69 9.01
CA THR A 50 14.05 11.40 9.71
C THR A 50 14.07 10.19 8.77
N PHE A 51 13.19 10.14 7.77
CA PHE A 51 13.04 8.92 6.94
C PHE A 51 13.08 9.19 5.44
N LEU A 52 13.09 10.46 5.03
CA LEU A 52 12.99 10.82 3.62
C LEU A 52 14.30 11.36 3.03
N ALA A 53 15.24 11.75 3.88
CA ALA A 53 16.52 12.28 3.44
C ALA A 53 17.55 11.19 3.18
N ASP A 54 17.62 10.20 4.09
CA ASP A 54 18.59 9.11 4.02
C ASP A 54 17.91 7.76 4.29
N ASP A 55 18.33 6.74 3.57
CA ASP A 55 17.93 5.36 3.82
C ASP A 55 18.59 4.87 5.13
N PRO A 56 17.79 4.57 6.19
CA PRO A 56 18.36 4.14 7.47
C PRO A 56 18.92 2.72 7.44
N TYR A 57 18.70 1.96 6.38
CA TYR A 57 19.08 0.55 6.26
C TYR A 57 20.28 0.32 5.36
N SER A 58 20.74 1.36 4.65
CA SER A 58 21.85 1.26 3.71
C SER A 58 22.64 2.55 3.65
N GLU A 59 23.92 2.43 3.40
CA GLU A 59 24.76 3.58 3.10
C GLU A 59 24.43 4.13 1.72
N THR A 60 24.45 5.47 1.61
CA THR A 60 24.24 6.14 0.33
C THR A 60 25.39 5.78 -0.64
N ILE A 61 25.04 5.25 -1.80
CA ILE A 61 26.00 4.93 -2.85
C ILE A 61 26.15 6.16 -3.75
N GLU A 62 27.30 6.78 -3.68
CA GLU A 62 27.65 7.82 -4.67
C GLU A 62 27.99 7.16 -6.01
N ARG A 63 27.30 7.57 -7.06
CA ARG A 63 27.52 7.13 -8.44
C ARG A 63 27.14 8.21 -9.44
N ASP A 64 27.70 8.12 -10.61
CA ASP A 64 27.31 8.99 -11.71
C ASP A 64 25.83 8.76 -12.11
N PRO A 65 25.13 9.82 -12.53
CA PRO A 65 23.78 9.71 -13.03
C PRO A 65 23.71 8.77 -14.24
N ILE A 66 22.79 7.83 -14.20
CA ILE A 66 22.52 6.95 -15.35
C ILE A 66 21.73 7.74 -16.39
N ARG A 67 22.27 7.78 -17.60
CA ARG A 67 21.64 8.46 -18.76
C ARG A 67 21.48 7.45 -19.88
N ASP A 68 20.29 6.90 -20.00
CA ASP A 68 19.93 5.99 -21.09
C ASP A 68 18.45 6.16 -21.47
N VAL A 69 18.06 5.48 -22.53
CA VAL A 69 16.67 5.47 -23.02
C VAL A 69 16.04 4.14 -22.67
N ARG A 70 14.85 4.17 -22.10
CA ARG A 70 14.03 3.02 -21.80
C ARG A 70 12.63 3.20 -22.36
N ASP A 71 11.99 2.10 -22.75
CA ASP A 71 10.63 2.12 -23.27
C ASP A 71 9.63 2.50 -22.17
N VAL A 72 9.86 1.98 -20.97
CA VAL A 72 9.01 2.22 -19.79
C VAL A 72 9.86 2.40 -18.54
N ILE A 73 9.53 3.42 -17.77
CA ILE A 73 10.07 3.63 -16.43
C ILE A 73 8.93 3.46 -15.43
N VAL A 74 9.13 2.59 -14.44
CA VAL A 74 8.24 2.39 -13.30
C VAL A 74 8.87 3.06 -12.09
N ILE A 75 8.17 4.00 -11.48
CA ILE A 75 8.64 4.71 -10.29
C ILE A 75 8.07 4.02 -9.05
N GLY A 76 8.98 3.57 -8.17
CA GLY A 76 8.68 2.82 -6.96
C GLY A 76 8.85 1.31 -7.13
N GLY A 77 9.63 0.72 -6.23
CA GLY A 77 9.96 -0.71 -6.18
C GLY A 77 9.13 -1.51 -5.17
N GLY A 78 7.95 -1.00 -4.81
CA GLY A 78 6.98 -1.75 -4.03
C GLY A 78 6.25 -2.81 -4.87
N TRP A 79 5.28 -3.50 -4.30
CA TRP A 79 4.55 -4.58 -4.98
C TRP A 79 3.95 -4.16 -6.31
N VAL A 80 3.27 -3.01 -6.34
CA VAL A 80 2.64 -2.53 -7.58
C VAL A 80 3.68 -2.30 -8.67
N GLY A 81 4.81 -1.69 -8.33
CA GLY A 81 5.90 -1.46 -9.28
C GLY A 81 6.49 -2.75 -9.81
N MET A 82 6.79 -3.71 -8.94
CA MET A 82 7.31 -5.03 -9.32
C MET A 82 6.32 -5.82 -10.17
N MET A 83 5.04 -5.85 -9.79
CA MET A 83 4.00 -6.53 -10.55
C MET A 83 3.79 -5.88 -11.91
N THR A 84 3.77 -4.55 -11.98
CA THR A 84 3.65 -3.82 -13.25
C THR A 84 4.80 -4.14 -14.18
N ALA A 85 6.04 -4.06 -13.70
CA ALA A 85 7.22 -4.40 -14.49
C ALA A 85 7.17 -5.86 -14.98
N THR A 86 6.78 -6.79 -14.12
CA THR A 86 6.63 -8.20 -14.48
C THR A 86 5.60 -8.39 -15.58
N ARG A 87 4.42 -7.79 -15.48
CA ARG A 87 3.36 -7.89 -16.51
C ARG A 87 3.78 -7.26 -17.84
N LEU A 88 4.49 -6.14 -17.80
CA LEU A 88 5.04 -5.53 -19.01
C LEU A 88 6.04 -6.46 -19.72
N ILE A 89 6.96 -7.06 -18.97
CA ILE A 89 7.95 -8.01 -19.51
C ILE A 89 7.24 -9.24 -20.08
N GLN A 90 6.27 -9.79 -19.37
CA GLN A 90 5.45 -10.91 -19.86
C GLN A 90 4.68 -10.58 -21.14
N SER A 91 4.32 -9.30 -21.32
CA SER A 91 3.66 -8.81 -22.54
C SER A 91 4.64 -8.50 -23.69
N GLY A 92 5.92 -8.77 -23.51
CA GLY A 92 6.95 -8.56 -24.54
C GLY A 92 7.65 -7.22 -24.53
N VAL A 93 7.41 -6.36 -23.55
CA VAL A 93 8.15 -5.09 -23.38
C VAL A 93 9.52 -5.40 -22.80
N THR A 94 10.59 -5.04 -23.50
CA THR A 94 11.97 -5.38 -23.12
C THR A 94 12.71 -4.27 -22.40
N GLY A 95 12.34 -3.02 -22.64
CA GLY A 95 13.02 -1.83 -22.14
C GLY A 95 12.42 -1.30 -20.82
N VAL A 96 12.08 -2.18 -19.86
CA VAL A 96 11.50 -1.78 -18.58
C VAL A 96 12.58 -1.52 -17.54
N ARG A 97 12.46 -0.41 -16.81
CA ARG A 97 13.30 -0.08 -15.66
C ARG A 97 12.44 0.34 -14.48
N ILE A 98 12.72 -0.20 -13.29
CA ILE A 98 12.17 0.29 -12.03
C ILE A 98 13.18 1.26 -11.41
N ILE A 99 12.68 2.38 -10.88
CA ILE A 99 13.45 3.35 -10.09
C ILE A 99 12.86 3.33 -8.68
N GLU A 100 13.73 3.06 -7.70
CA GLU A 100 13.38 3.00 -6.29
C GLU A 100 14.28 3.98 -5.51
N SER A 101 13.73 4.65 -4.51
CA SER A 101 14.46 5.55 -3.61
C SER A 101 15.21 4.81 -2.51
N GLY A 102 14.68 3.67 -2.05
CA GLY A 102 15.37 2.78 -1.13
C GLY A 102 16.46 1.97 -1.80
N ALA A 103 17.37 1.41 -1.01
CA ALA A 103 18.47 0.61 -1.53
C ALA A 103 18.01 -0.76 -2.08
N ASP A 104 16.77 -1.17 -1.80
CA ASP A 104 16.22 -2.44 -2.28
C ASP A 104 14.71 -2.34 -2.52
N PHE A 105 14.17 -3.35 -3.17
CA PHE A 105 12.73 -3.51 -3.37
C PHE A 105 12.01 -3.86 -2.08
N GLY A 106 10.71 -3.59 -2.04
CA GLY A 106 9.85 -3.95 -0.92
C GLY A 106 8.83 -2.89 -0.54
N GLY A 107 9.03 -1.62 -0.95
CA GLY A 107 8.12 -0.53 -0.66
C GLY A 107 7.83 -0.40 0.83
N THR A 108 6.57 -0.49 1.21
CA THR A 108 6.14 -0.41 2.63
C THR A 108 6.94 -1.35 3.53
N TRP A 109 7.26 -2.56 3.08
CA TRP A 109 7.98 -3.55 3.88
C TRP A 109 9.49 -3.41 3.82
N TYR A 110 10.01 -2.64 2.93
CA TYR A 110 11.38 -2.15 2.99
C TYR A 110 11.55 -1.12 4.12
N TRP A 111 10.61 -0.17 4.22
CA TRP A 111 10.68 0.94 5.17
C TRP A 111 10.20 0.59 6.59
N ASN A 112 9.29 -0.37 6.74
CA ASN A 112 8.69 -0.75 8.03
C ASN A 112 9.30 -2.06 8.56
N ARG A 113 10.51 -1.97 9.11
CA ARG A 113 11.28 -3.12 9.63
C ARG A 113 11.42 -3.11 11.16
N TYR A 114 10.47 -2.57 11.86
CA TYR A 114 10.48 -2.53 13.31
C TYR A 114 9.84 -3.80 13.90
N PRO A 115 10.20 -4.19 15.15
CA PRO A 115 9.59 -5.35 15.82
C PRO A 115 8.09 -5.19 15.96
N GLY A 116 7.35 -6.20 15.52
CA GLY A 116 5.89 -6.19 15.55
C GLY A 116 5.23 -5.49 14.36
N ALA A 117 5.99 -5.05 13.35
CA ALA A 117 5.43 -4.54 12.10
C ALA A 117 4.59 -5.63 11.44
N GLN A 118 3.31 -5.33 11.21
CA GLN A 118 2.35 -6.24 10.57
C GLN A 118 1.30 -5.44 9.81
N CYS A 119 0.71 -6.05 8.79
CA CYS A 119 -0.50 -5.51 8.20
C CYS A 119 -1.69 -5.76 9.13
N ASP A 120 -2.63 -4.83 9.21
CA ASP A 120 -3.90 -4.96 9.92
C ASP A 120 -4.99 -5.66 9.10
N ILE A 121 -4.68 -5.98 7.84
CA ILE A 121 -5.54 -6.74 6.94
C ILE A 121 -5.05 -8.19 6.90
N GLU A 122 -5.98 -9.14 6.88
CA GLU A 122 -5.67 -10.57 6.81
C GLU A 122 -4.85 -10.90 5.56
N SER A 123 -3.85 -11.76 5.72
CA SER A 123 -2.88 -12.10 4.68
C SER A 123 -3.51 -12.59 3.38
N TYR A 124 -4.61 -13.33 3.45
CA TYR A 124 -5.34 -13.78 2.25
C TYR A 124 -5.96 -12.65 1.43
N SER A 125 -6.26 -11.52 2.06
CA SER A 125 -6.81 -10.35 1.37
C SER A 125 -5.72 -9.37 0.96
N TYR A 126 -4.62 -9.35 1.72
CA TYR A 126 -3.55 -8.38 1.54
C TYR A 126 -2.49 -8.83 0.53
N LEU A 127 -2.09 -10.11 0.57
CA LEU A 127 -1.03 -10.61 -0.29
C LEU A 127 -1.53 -10.81 -1.72
N PRO A 128 -0.85 -10.27 -2.72
CA PRO A 128 -1.21 -10.47 -4.12
C PRO A 128 -0.71 -11.81 -4.65
N LEU A 129 -1.26 -12.25 -5.78
CA LEU A 129 -0.78 -13.39 -6.57
C LEU A 129 -0.81 -14.74 -5.84
N LEU A 130 -1.69 -14.92 -4.86
CA LEU A 130 -1.77 -16.17 -4.11
C LEU A 130 -2.15 -17.35 -5.01
N GLU A 131 -3.10 -17.13 -5.93
CA GLU A 131 -3.54 -18.18 -6.88
C GLU A 131 -2.45 -18.50 -7.90
N GLU A 132 -1.78 -17.49 -8.46
CA GLU A 132 -0.74 -17.70 -9.49
C GLU A 132 0.52 -18.35 -8.92
N THR A 133 0.85 -18.03 -7.65
CA THR A 133 2.04 -18.59 -7.00
C THR A 133 1.79 -19.86 -6.22
N GLY A 134 0.52 -20.16 -5.92
CA GLY A 134 0.13 -21.25 -5.02
C GLY A 134 0.58 -21.03 -3.57
N TYR A 135 0.97 -19.82 -3.22
CA TYR A 135 1.41 -19.51 -1.87
C TYR A 135 0.25 -19.49 -0.90
N VAL A 136 0.38 -20.20 0.21
CA VAL A 136 -0.62 -20.21 1.28
C VAL A 136 -0.02 -19.49 2.50
N PRO A 137 -0.57 -18.34 2.90
CA PRO A 137 -0.10 -17.61 4.06
C PRO A 137 -0.18 -18.46 5.33
N LYS A 138 0.90 -18.49 6.09
CA LYS A 138 0.98 -19.21 7.38
C LYS A 138 0.51 -18.36 8.55
N LEU A 139 0.59 -17.06 8.43
CA LEU A 139 0.21 -16.10 9.45
C LEU A 139 -1.08 -15.39 9.00
N ARG A 140 -1.95 -15.13 9.97
CA ARG A 140 -3.18 -14.36 9.71
C ARG A 140 -2.86 -12.95 9.24
N TYR A 141 -1.86 -12.33 9.84
CA TYR A 141 -1.34 -11.02 9.48
C TYR A 141 0.12 -11.16 9.12
N SER A 142 0.49 -10.70 7.94
CA SER A 142 1.85 -10.78 7.39
C SER A 142 2.53 -9.41 7.33
N TYR A 143 3.81 -9.47 7.16
CA TYR A 143 4.68 -8.33 6.86
C TYR A 143 5.55 -8.67 5.64
#